data_b02be9c20a4dc78bc958a6a0ffc78d49
#
_entry.id   b02be9c20a4dc78bc958a6a0ffc78d49
#
_cell.length_a   1.000
_cell.length_b   1.000
_cell.length_c   1.000
_cell.angle_alpha   90.00
_cell.angle_beta   90.00
_cell.angle_gamma   90.00
#
_symmetry.space_group_name_H-M   'P 1'
#
loop_
_entity.id
_entity.type
_entity.pdbx_description
1 polymer ?
#
loop_
_entity_poly.entity_id
_entity_poly.type
_entity_poly.pdbx_seq_one_letter_code
_entity_poly.pdbx_strand_id
1 'polypeptide(L)'
;MGARRQPASTVYGTDSSAVTQLTNTECLPASDCSLRIAFFTETFLPKIDGVVTRLCQTIRHLVRLGHQVLIVAPDGNIAEYEGARVHGVPGPPFPLYPDMKMAFPRPSIGKVLAGFRPDLIHSIQPMLLGAAAFYYSSQRGVPLIISYHAQVDRYLHYYGIGKLQPLFWKAHKSAYNGADLVLCTSQVMVDLLRQQGIQRVDLWQRGVDIETFHPDRASRETRARLTEGHPEDKLIVYIGRLSAEKGIEAALLILEAIPGIRLALIGDGPHRAKLEQHFAGSRTHFAGYLKGAELASSYASADVFFMPSRTETLGLVVLEAMASGTPVVAAAEGGLVDIVRDGLTGHLYYGDAAAAVAEVQKLLFDPVHHAQMRRAARFDAEQWTWARATRQLEDFYRTILKREQELVGRIARYRAPRVSQEEICAALQISRATLRRHQRLWRQASASSLA
;
A
#
# COMPACT_ATOMS: atom_id res chain seq x y z
N MET A 1 -23.38 20.53 63.42
CA MET A 1 -23.64 21.59 62.42
C MET A 1 -22.35 21.98 61.74
N GLY A 2 -22.05 21.48 60.60
CA GLY A 2 -20.82 21.73 59.85
C GLY A 2 -21.18 22.02 58.39
N ALA A 3 -21.13 23.26 58.01
CA ALA A 3 -21.46 23.72 56.67
C ALA A 3 -20.30 23.37 55.71
N ARG A 4 -20.60 22.56 54.73
CA ARG A 4 -19.71 22.32 53.57
C ARG A 4 -19.75 23.55 52.65
N ARG A 5 -18.58 24.21 52.52
CA ARG A 5 -18.37 25.23 51.48
C ARG A 5 -18.23 24.57 50.12
N GLN A 6 -19.08 24.94 49.18
CA GLN A 6 -18.90 24.66 47.75
C GLN A 6 -17.76 25.51 47.22
N PRO A 7 -16.92 24.97 46.30
CA PRO A 7 -15.91 25.80 45.62
C PRO A 7 -16.57 26.63 44.54
N ALA A 8 -16.21 27.93 44.54
CA ALA A 8 -16.65 28.91 43.55
C ALA A 8 -16.25 28.50 42.12
N SER A 9 -17.21 28.48 41.22
CA SER A 9 -16.99 28.32 39.78
C SER A 9 -16.39 29.61 39.22
N THR A 10 -15.06 29.62 39.05
CA THR A 10 -14.39 30.66 38.28
C THR A 10 -14.63 30.40 36.80
N VAL A 11 -15.56 31.11 36.21
CA VAL A 11 -15.79 31.17 34.76
C VAL A 11 -14.63 31.95 34.17
N TYR A 12 -13.67 31.24 33.58
CA TYR A 12 -12.66 31.83 32.70
C TYR A 12 -13.28 32.07 31.34
N GLY A 13 -13.38 33.34 30.95
CA GLY A 13 -13.82 33.75 29.62
C GLY A 13 -12.98 33.04 28.56
N THR A 14 -13.62 32.25 27.72
CA THR A 14 -13.00 31.68 26.53
C THR A 14 -12.83 32.80 25.53
N ASP A 15 -11.59 33.26 25.34
CA ASP A 15 -11.25 34.14 24.23
C ASP A 15 -11.40 33.35 22.94
N SER A 16 -12.56 33.44 22.34
CA SER A 16 -12.95 32.75 21.10
C SER A 16 -12.07 33.14 19.91
N SER A 17 -11.40 34.31 19.99
CA SER A 17 -10.56 34.84 18.91
C SER A 17 -9.22 34.11 18.79
N ALA A 18 -8.65 33.63 19.90
CA ALA A 18 -7.38 32.89 19.89
C ALA A 18 -7.54 31.46 19.33
N VAL A 19 -8.73 30.84 19.46
CA VAL A 19 -9.02 29.51 18.92
C VAL A 19 -9.17 29.57 17.39
N THR A 20 -9.71 30.66 16.85
CA THR A 20 -9.91 30.86 15.42
C THR A 20 -8.61 31.11 14.65
N GLN A 21 -7.57 31.66 15.31
CA GLN A 21 -6.26 31.88 14.68
C GLN A 21 -5.33 30.64 14.69
N LEU A 22 -5.68 29.59 15.48
CA LEU A 22 -4.92 28.34 15.52
C LEU A 22 -5.13 27.44 14.29
N THR A 23 -6.20 27.69 13.56
CA THR A 23 -6.46 27.02 12.30
C THR A 23 -6.01 27.94 11.18
N ASN A 24 -4.84 27.74 10.60
CA ASN A 24 -4.49 28.24 9.26
C ASN A 24 -5.41 27.60 8.18
N THR A 25 -6.57 27.21 8.57
CA THR A 25 -7.66 26.68 7.80
C THR A 25 -8.83 27.63 7.95
N GLU A 26 -8.79 28.72 7.20
CA GLU A 26 -10.02 29.26 6.67
C GLU A 26 -10.71 28.13 5.92
N CYS A 27 -11.80 27.63 6.46
CA CYS A 27 -12.59 26.49 5.96
C CYS A 27 -11.88 25.13 5.98
N LEU A 28 -12.21 24.29 6.98
CA LEU A 28 -12.29 22.87 6.65
C LEU A 28 -13.50 22.63 5.79
N PRO A 29 -13.28 21.86 4.76
CA PRO A 29 -14.26 21.66 3.72
C PRO A 29 -15.49 20.91 4.23
N ALA A 30 -16.64 21.44 3.90
CA ALA A 30 -17.80 20.62 3.55
C ALA A 30 -17.32 19.48 2.64
N SER A 31 -18.07 18.41 2.47
CA SER A 31 -17.74 17.20 1.69
C SER A 31 -17.10 17.43 0.31
N ASP A 32 -17.03 18.64 -0.20
CA ASP A 32 -16.63 19.01 -1.58
C ASP A 32 -15.33 19.83 -1.69
N CYS A 33 -14.58 20.10 -0.62
CA CYS A 33 -13.37 20.90 -0.75
C CYS A 33 -12.12 20.08 -1.12
N SER A 34 -11.32 20.62 -2.03
CA SER A 34 -10.02 20.11 -2.46
C SER A 34 -9.02 20.05 -1.29
N LEU A 35 -8.34 18.92 -1.12
CA LEU A 35 -7.25 18.73 -0.16
C LEU A 35 -5.90 18.91 -0.84
N ARG A 36 -4.90 19.41 -0.09
CA ARG A 36 -3.50 19.44 -0.49
C ARG A 36 -2.76 18.31 0.22
N ILE A 37 -2.40 17.28 -0.52
CA ILE A 37 -1.84 16.03 -0.01
C ILE A 37 -0.36 15.94 -0.40
N ALA A 38 0.55 15.79 0.57
CA ALA A 38 1.95 15.56 0.30
C ALA A 38 2.30 14.08 0.53
N PHE A 39 2.58 13.35 -0.55
CA PHE A 39 3.10 11.99 -0.48
C PHE A 39 4.62 11.99 -0.33
N PHE A 40 5.12 11.14 0.58
CA PHE A 40 6.53 10.79 0.70
C PHE A 40 6.69 9.32 0.36
N THR A 41 7.55 8.99 -0.56
CA THR A 41 7.77 7.60 -0.99
C THR A 41 9.24 7.31 -1.22
N GLU A 42 9.67 6.09 -0.90
CA GLU A 42 11.05 5.62 -1.12
C GLU A 42 11.28 5.10 -2.55
N THR A 43 10.21 4.97 -3.34
CA THR A 43 10.25 4.50 -4.72
C THR A 43 9.18 5.18 -5.56
N PHE A 44 9.53 5.59 -6.78
CA PHE A 44 8.62 6.19 -7.74
C PHE A 44 9.10 5.91 -9.16
N LEU A 45 8.36 6.39 -10.15
CA LEU A 45 8.74 6.27 -11.54
C LEU A 45 10.18 6.83 -11.78
N PRO A 46 10.93 6.26 -12.74
CA PRO A 46 10.56 5.30 -13.79
C PRO A 46 10.50 3.84 -13.32
N LYS A 47 10.87 3.53 -12.06
CA LYS A 47 10.74 2.18 -11.53
C LYS A 47 9.27 1.79 -11.44
N ILE A 48 8.95 0.56 -11.83
CA ILE A 48 7.59 -0.02 -11.77
C ILE A 48 7.61 -1.22 -10.84
N ASP A 49 6.82 -1.14 -9.79
CA ASP A 49 6.50 -2.24 -8.86
C ASP A 49 5.09 -2.05 -8.31
N GLY A 50 4.59 -2.99 -7.51
CA GLY A 50 3.23 -2.93 -6.97
C GLY A 50 2.95 -1.69 -6.11
N VAL A 51 3.96 -1.17 -5.39
CA VAL A 51 3.83 0.06 -4.58
C VAL A 51 3.69 1.28 -5.48
N VAL A 52 4.55 1.39 -6.49
CA VAL A 52 4.52 2.48 -7.48
C VAL A 52 3.23 2.43 -8.29
N THR A 53 2.80 1.25 -8.76
CA THR A 53 1.54 1.08 -9.49
C THR A 53 0.37 1.58 -8.65
N ARG A 54 0.26 1.15 -7.40
CA ARG A 54 -0.77 1.61 -6.48
C ARG A 54 -0.73 3.12 -6.27
N LEU A 55 0.45 3.68 -6.01
CA LEU A 55 0.62 5.11 -5.80
C LEU A 55 0.22 5.91 -7.03
N CYS A 56 0.65 5.50 -8.22
CA CYS A 56 0.29 6.13 -9.49
C CYS A 56 -1.23 6.15 -9.72
N GLN A 57 -1.90 5.01 -9.51
CA GLN A 57 -3.35 4.93 -9.63
C GLN A 57 -4.07 5.80 -8.59
N THR A 58 -3.60 5.77 -7.35
CA THR A 58 -4.15 6.62 -6.28
C THR A 58 -4.03 8.10 -6.61
N ILE A 59 -2.86 8.55 -7.06
CA ILE A 59 -2.62 9.95 -7.45
C ILE A 59 -3.54 10.36 -8.59
N ARG A 60 -3.64 9.55 -9.66
CA ARG A 60 -4.54 9.80 -10.79
C ARG A 60 -5.98 10.02 -10.33
N HIS A 61 -6.49 9.18 -9.45
CA HIS A 61 -7.84 9.31 -8.94
C HIS A 61 -8.02 10.48 -7.98
N LEU A 62 -7.05 10.79 -7.10
CA LEU A 62 -7.10 11.97 -6.23
C LEU A 62 -7.11 13.27 -7.03
N VAL A 63 -6.28 13.38 -8.07
CA VAL A 63 -6.28 14.55 -8.95
C VAL A 63 -7.61 14.68 -9.71
N ARG A 64 -8.19 13.58 -10.18
CA ARG A 64 -9.53 13.58 -10.80
C ARG A 64 -10.65 13.99 -9.84
N LEU A 65 -10.48 13.72 -8.54
CA LEU A 65 -11.39 14.21 -7.48
C LEU A 65 -11.15 15.68 -7.12
N GLY A 66 -10.22 16.36 -7.80
CA GLY A 66 -9.94 17.79 -7.62
C GLY A 66 -8.92 18.09 -6.50
N HIS A 67 -8.25 17.09 -5.93
CA HIS A 67 -7.22 17.31 -4.92
C HIS A 67 -5.91 17.75 -5.55
N GLN A 68 -5.14 18.56 -4.78
CA GLN A 68 -3.78 18.93 -5.15
C GLN A 68 -2.80 17.93 -4.53
N VAL A 69 -1.89 17.41 -5.34
CA VAL A 69 -0.95 16.38 -4.89
C VAL A 69 0.49 16.84 -5.13
N LEU A 70 1.31 16.72 -4.09
CA LEU A 70 2.77 16.84 -4.15
C LEU A 70 3.39 15.48 -3.84
N ILE A 71 4.34 15.04 -4.65
CA ILE A 71 5.08 13.79 -4.45
C ILE A 71 6.52 14.15 -4.11
N VAL A 72 7.02 13.70 -2.96
CA VAL A 72 8.43 13.75 -2.57
C VAL A 72 8.99 12.34 -2.71
N ALA A 73 9.87 12.13 -3.68
CA ALA A 73 10.38 10.83 -4.07
C ALA A 73 11.86 10.89 -4.43
N PRO A 74 12.56 9.74 -4.54
CA PRO A 74 13.87 9.70 -5.19
C PRO A 74 13.81 10.28 -6.60
N ASP A 75 14.83 11.03 -6.98
CA ASP A 75 14.87 11.72 -8.27
C ASP A 75 14.89 10.72 -9.44
N GLY A 76 13.82 10.73 -10.21
CA GLY A 76 13.62 9.95 -11.44
C GLY A 76 13.60 10.80 -12.71
N ASN A 77 14.02 12.08 -12.63
CA ASN A 77 13.91 13.06 -13.73
C ASN A 77 12.46 13.31 -14.18
N ILE A 78 11.50 13.18 -13.25
CA ILE A 78 10.09 13.43 -13.50
C ILE A 78 9.67 14.60 -12.62
N ALA A 79 9.18 15.68 -13.23
CA ALA A 79 8.75 16.89 -12.53
C ALA A 79 7.25 16.89 -12.21
N GLU A 80 6.48 16.11 -12.99
CA GLU A 80 5.01 16.04 -12.87
C GLU A 80 4.50 14.65 -13.25
N TYR A 81 3.42 14.21 -12.62
CA TYR A 81 2.70 12.99 -12.95
C TYR A 81 1.18 13.21 -12.81
N GLU A 82 0.42 13.10 -13.93
CA GLU A 82 -1.04 13.22 -13.96
C GLU A 82 -1.58 14.49 -13.26
N GLY A 83 -0.89 15.62 -13.38
CA GLY A 83 -1.24 16.87 -12.70
C GLY A 83 -0.69 17.01 -11.28
N ALA A 84 -0.06 16.00 -10.73
CA ALA A 84 0.63 16.06 -9.44
C ALA A 84 2.08 16.52 -9.62
N ARG A 85 2.51 17.50 -8.82
CA ARG A 85 3.90 17.97 -8.81
C ARG A 85 4.82 16.93 -8.17
N VAL A 86 5.96 16.64 -8.79
CA VAL A 86 6.99 15.74 -8.25
C VAL A 86 8.22 16.54 -7.81
N HIS A 87 8.65 16.35 -6.58
CA HIS A 87 9.91 16.86 -6.05
C HIS A 87 10.90 15.71 -5.91
N GLY A 88 11.80 15.59 -6.91
CA GLY A 88 12.86 14.59 -6.92
C GLY A 88 13.95 14.93 -5.91
N VAL A 89 14.32 13.96 -5.07
CA VAL A 89 15.38 14.07 -4.09
C VAL A 89 16.56 13.23 -4.56
N PRO A 90 17.70 13.84 -4.89
CA PRO A 90 18.89 13.11 -5.36
C PRO A 90 19.44 12.15 -4.30
N GLY A 91 19.90 10.98 -4.76
CA GLY A 91 20.52 9.98 -3.90
C GLY A 91 21.30 8.94 -4.72
N PRO A 92 22.29 8.26 -4.11
CA PRO A 92 23.02 7.17 -4.77
C PRO A 92 22.11 5.94 -4.95
N PRO A 93 22.46 5.05 -5.89
CA PRO A 93 21.77 3.76 -6.01
C PRO A 93 21.97 2.92 -4.74
N PHE A 94 20.97 2.11 -4.38
CA PHE A 94 21.09 1.20 -3.25
C PHE A 94 21.95 -0.02 -3.64
N PRO A 95 23.00 -0.36 -2.88
CA PRO A 95 23.96 -1.39 -3.30
C PRO A 95 23.36 -2.77 -3.59
N LEU A 96 22.33 -3.18 -2.81
CA LEU A 96 21.66 -4.48 -2.98
C LEU A 96 20.58 -4.45 -4.07
N TYR A 97 20.09 -3.26 -4.45
CA TYR A 97 19.07 -3.03 -5.47
C TYR A 97 19.39 -1.75 -6.23
N PRO A 98 20.27 -1.80 -7.25
CA PRO A 98 20.74 -0.60 -7.97
C PRO A 98 19.63 0.24 -8.61
N ASP A 99 18.50 -0.38 -8.95
CA ASP A 99 17.31 0.30 -9.47
C ASP A 99 16.57 1.17 -8.44
N MET A 100 16.94 1.06 -7.16
CA MET A 100 16.41 1.87 -6.08
C MET A 100 17.45 2.89 -5.63
N LYS A 101 17.07 4.17 -5.55
CA LYS A 101 17.94 5.24 -5.06
C LYS A 101 17.70 5.48 -3.57
N MET A 102 18.76 5.68 -2.81
CA MET A 102 18.70 6.09 -1.41
C MET A 102 18.59 7.62 -1.33
N ALA A 103 17.39 8.13 -1.24
CA ALA A 103 17.15 9.57 -1.14
C ALA A 103 17.16 10.02 0.34
N PHE A 104 18.15 10.83 0.70
CA PHE A 104 18.27 11.37 2.06
C PHE A 104 17.50 12.69 2.19
N PRO A 105 16.91 12.98 3.38
CA PRO A 105 16.24 14.25 3.64
C PRO A 105 17.13 15.46 3.32
N ARG A 106 16.57 16.44 2.59
CA ARG A 106 17.26 17.68 2.20
C ARG A 106 16.45 18.93 2.55
N PRO A 107 17.08 20.08 2.80
CA PRO A 107 16.38 21.34 3.08
C PRO A 107 15.43 21.79 1.95
N SER A 108 15.66 21.35 0.70
CA SER A 108 14.77 21.61 -0.45
C SER A 108 13.35 21.12 -0.21
N ILE A 109 13.17 19.99 0.49
CA ILE A 109 11.86 19.44 0.86
C ILE A 109 11.08 20.48 1.70
N GLY A 110 11.73 21.11 2.69
CA GLY A 110 11.13 22.15 3.52
C GLY A 110 10.65 23.37 2.72
N LYS A 111 11.43 23.80 1.70
CA LYS A 111 11.07 24.91 0.81
C LYS A 111 9.84 24.57 -0.04
N VAL A 112 9.82 23.37 -0.63
CA VAL A 112 8.68 22.91 -1.45
C VAL A 112 7.40 22.77 -0.63
N LEU A 113 7.48 22.19 0.57
CA LEU A 113 6.36 22.09 1.48
C LEU A 113 5.86 23.46 1.96
N ALA A 114 6.76 24.45 2.12
CA ALA A 114 6.36 25.82 2.49
C ALA A 114 5.51 26.48 1.42
N GLY A 115 5.83 26.27 0.15
CA GLY A 115 5.03 26.78 -0.96
C GLY A 115 3.73 25.98 -1.16
N PHE A 116 3.77 24.66 -1.00
CA PHE A 116 2.63 23.79 -1.21
C PHE A 116 1.59 23.85 -0.08
N ARG A 117 2.01 24.01 1.17
CA ARG A 117 1.18 24.07 2.38
C ARG A 117 0.22 22.87 2.50
N PRO A 118 0.73 21.64 2.63
CA PRO A 118 -0.12 20.46 2.68
C PRO A 118 -1.07 20.48 3.88
N ASP A 119 -2.28 19.95 3.68
CA ASP A 119 -3.26 19.74 4.74
C ASP A 119 -2.93 18.47 5.53
N LEU A 120 -2.28 17.49 4.87
CA LEU A 120 -1.77 16.25 5.47
C LEU A 120 -0.53 15.73 4.72
N ILE A 121 0.23 14.88 5.41
CA ILE A 121 1.36 14.15 4.84
C ILE A 121 1.04 12.65 4.87
N HIS A 122 1.24 11.95 3.74
CA HIS A 122 1.12 10.50 3.64
C HIS A 122 2.46 9.89 3.25
N SER A 123 3.05 9.11 4.15
CA SER A 123 4.32 8.40 3.93
C SER A 123 4.09 6.96 3.50
N ILE A 124 4.52 6.63 2.29
CA ILE A 124 4.40 5.31 1.70
C ILE A 124 5.64 4.50 2.05
N GLN A 125 5.47 3.40 2.79
CA GLN A 125 6.55 2.50 3.21
C GLN A 125 7.77 3.25 3.76
N PRO A 126 7.63 3.98 4.90
CA PRO A 126 8.63 4.94 5.37
C PRO A 126 9.97 4.28 5.72
N MET A 127 11.04 4.81 5.12
CA MET A 127 12.44 4.53 5.45
C MET A 127 13.19 5.86 5.60
N LEU A 128 14.01 6.25 4.61
CA LEU A 128 14.83 7.46 4.65
C LEU A 128 13.99 8.74 4.46
N LEU A 129 13.21 8.82 3.38
CA LEU A 129 12.30 9.95 3.14
C LEU A 129 11.13 9.94 4.14
N GLY A 130 10.77 8.78 4.66
CA GLY A 130 9.82 8.65 5.75
C GLY A 130 10.24 9.44 7.00
N ALA A 131 11.54 9.48 7.33
CA ALA A 131 12.05 10.31 8.43
C ALA A 131 11.78 11.81 8.18
N ALA A 132 11.89 12.28 6.93
CA ALA A 132 11.51 13.65 6.57
C ALA A 132 9.99 13.86 6.72
N ALA A 133 9.15 12.90 6.35
CA ALA A 133 7.70 12.97 6.55
C ALA A 133 7.33 13.17 8.03
N PHE A 134 7.94 12.40 8.95
CA PHE A 134 7.78 12.57 10.40
C PHE A 134 8.22 13.95 10.87
N TYR A 135 9.41 14.37 10.44
CA TYR A 135 9.96 15.66 10.84
C TYR A 135 9.05 16.82 10.41
N TYR A 136 8.67 16.86 9.13
CA TYR A 136 7.88 17.97 8.59
C TYR A 136 6.42 17.93 9.05
N SER A 137 5.81 16.77 9.27
CA SER A 137 4.51 16.64 9.91
C SER A 137 4.53 17.30 11.31
N SER A 138 5.50 16.92 12.13
CA SER A 138 5.66 17.49 13.46
C SER A 138 5.98 19.00 13.42
N GLN A 139 6.86 19.44 12.51
CA GLN A 139 7.26 20.85 12.40
C GLN A 139 6.11 21.75 11.95
N ARG A 140 5.32 21.30 10.98
CA ARG A 140 4.24 22.07 10.36
C ARG A 140 2.90 21.91 11.03
N GLY A 141 2.79 20.97 11.96
CA GLY A 141 1.55 20.70 12.66
C GLY A 141 0.47 20.05 11.79
N VAL A 142 0.85 19.33 10.75
CA VAL A 142 -0.09 18.61 9.86
C VAL A 142 -0.12 17.13 10.20
N PRO A 143 -1.27 16.44 10.02
CA PRO A 143 -1.40 15.01 10.27
C PRO A 143 -0.46 14.18 9.43
N LEU A 144 -0.02 13.04 9.99
CA LEU A 144 0.80 12.05 9.33
C LEU A 144 0.06 10.73 9.22
N ILE A 145 -0.06 10.26 7.98
CA ILE A 145 -0.55 8.92 7.67
C ILE A 145 0.62 8.10 7.13
N ILE A 146 0.68 6.83 7.50
CA ILE A 146 1.68 5.89 7.00
C ILE A 146 0.97 4.77 6.27
N SER A 147 1.52 4.30 5.16
CA SER A 147 1.12 3.03 4.55
C SER A 147 2.23 1.99 4.65
N TYR A 148 1.88 0.79 5.11
CA TYR A 148 2.74 -0.38 5.21
C TYR A 148 2.46 -1.32 4.04
N HIS A 149 3.41 -1.45 3.11
CA HIS A 149 3.22 -2.17 1.85
C HIS A 149 4.03 -3.46 1.73
N ALA A 150 5.11 -3.62 2.48
CA ALA A 150 6.00 -4.77 2.37
C ALA A 150 6.38 -5.31 3.75
N GLN A 151 6.43 -6.63 3.87
CA GLN A 151 6.89 -7.33 5.09
C GLN A 151 8.42 -7.24 5.21
N VAL A 152 8.93 -6.06 5.58
CA VAL A 152 10.37 -5.82 5.71
C VAL A 152 11.02 -6.78 6.71
N ASP A 153 10.29 -7.17 7.75
CA ASP A 153 10.73 -8.13 8.75
C ASP A 153 11.02 -9.52 8.15
N ARG A 154 10.22 -10.01 7.18
CA ARG A 154 10.50 -11.25 6.45
C ARG A 154 11.73 -11.11 5.55
N TYR A 155 11.93 -9.95 4.93
CA TYR A 155 13.14 -9.70 4.15
C TYR A 155 14.42 -9.79 5.02
N LEU A 156 14.38 -9.34 6.29
CA LEU A 156 15.52 -9.50 7.21
C LEU A 156 15.92 -10.97 7.37
N HIS A 157 14.94 -11.87 7.50
CA HIS A 157 15.21 -13.31 7.56
C HIS A 157 15.77 -13.84 6.25
N TYR A 158 15.19 -13.42 5.12
CA TYR A 158 15.62 -13.87 3.80
C TYR A 158 17.08 -13.47 3.49
N TYR A 159 17.50 -12.29 3.93
CA TYR A 159 18.88 -11.81 3.79
C TYR A 159 19.83 -12.23 4.93
N GLY A 160 19.44 -13.18 5.79
CA GLY A 160 20.29 -13.72 6.85
C GLY A 160 20.50 -12.78 8.06
N ILE A 161 19.81 -11.65 8.12
CA ILE A 161 19.91 -10.65 9.20
C ILE A 161 18.68 -10.66 10.14
N GLY A 162 17.97 -11.79 10.21
CA GLY A 162 16.76 -11.95 11.04
C GLY A 162 16.95 -11.66 12.52
N LYS A 163 18.18 -11.78 13.04
CA LYS A 163 18.51 -11.40 14.44
C LYS A 163 18.23 -9.94 14.75
N LEU A 164 18.14 -9.05 13.74
CA LEU A 164 17.82 -7.64 13.91
C LEU A 164 16.31 -7.35 13.96
N GLN A 165 15.46 -8.35 13.75
CA GLN A 165 14.00 -8.19 13.76
C GLN A 165 13.44 -7.54 15.03
N PRO A 166 13.87 -7.88 16.27
CA PRO A 166 13.37 -7.22 17.47
C PRO A 166 13.70 -5.71 17.51
N LEU A 167 14.90 -5.34 17.07
CA LEU A 167 15.32 -3.95 17.01
C LEU A 167 14.52 -3.17 15.94
N PHE A 168 14.31 -3.81 14.80
CA PHE A 168 13.45 -3.29 13.72
C PHE A 168 12.04 -2.98 14.26
N TRP A 169 11.38 -3.93 14.92
CA TRP A 169 10.04 -3.73 15.48
C TRP A 169 10.01 -2.68 16.58
N LYS A 170 11.03 -2.60 17.44
CA LYS A 170 11.12 -1.56 18.48
C LYS A 170 11.16 -0.16 17.88
N ALA A 171 11.96 0.06 16.82
CA ALA A 171 12.04 1.33 16.10
C ALA A 171 10.74 1.65 15.36
N HIS A 172 10.18 0.69 14.61
CA HIS A 172 8.95 0.87 13.84
C HIS A 172 7.72 1.09 14.73
N LYS A 173 7.61 0.38 15.86
CA LYS A 173 6.54 0.61 16.83
C LYS A 173 6.50 2.05 17.32
N SER A 174 7.65 2.62 17.67
CA SER A 174 7.74 4.01 18.13
C SER A 174 7.33 4.98 17.02
N ALA A 175 7.86 4.79 15.82
CA ALA A 175 7.56 5.63 14.66
C ALA A 175 6.08 5.53 14.26
N TYR A 176 5.55 4.32 14.07
CA TYR A 176 4.18 4.12 13.60
C TYR A 176 3.14 4.56 14.61
N ASN A 177 3.39 4.37 15.92
CA ASN A 177 2.53 4.95 16.95
C ASN A 177 2.64 6.48 17.05
N GLY A 178 3.62 7.10 16.42
CA GLY A 178 3.71 8.55 16.23
C GLY A 178 2.79 9.09 15.14
N ALA A 179 2.38 8.27 14.16
CA ALA A 179 1.46 8.66 13.12
C ALA A 179 0.00 8.75 13.61
N ASP A 180 -0.84 9.45 12.89
CA ASP A 180 -2.27 9.58 13.19
C ASP A 180 -3.07 8.38 12.71
N LEU A 181 -2.60 7.72 11.64
CA LEU A 181 -3.13 6.45 11.13
C LEU A 181 -2.03 5.66 10.41
N VAL A 182 -2.08 4.34 10.53
CA VAL A 182 -1.28 3.40 9.74
C VAL A 182 -2.21 2.57 8.88
N LEU A 183 -2.00 2.57 7.58
CA LEU A 183 -2.79 1.84 6.61
C LEU A 183 -2.04 0.59 6.13
N CYS A 184 -2.70 -0.54 6.11
CA CYS A 184 -2.17 -1.81 5.61
C CYS A 184 -2.87 -2.24 4.33
N THR A 185 -2.22 -3.13 3.58
CA THR A 185 -2.70 -3.62 2.28
C THR A 185 -3.51 -4.91 2.37
N SER A 186 -3.51 -5.56 3.55
CA SER A 186 -4.21 -6.81 3.81
C SER A 186 -4.61 -6.93 5.28
N GLN A 187 -5.63 -7.73 5.57
CA GLN A 187 -6.06 -7.97 6.95
C GLN A 187 -4.96 -8.67 7.75
N VAL A 188 -4.25 -9.59 7.13
CA VAL A 188 -3.09 -10.26 7.75
C VAL A 188 -2.03 -9.24 8.21
N MET A 189 -1.80 -8.16 7.44
CA MET A 189 -0.87 -7.09 7.84
C MET A 189 -1.44 -6.21 8.95
N VAL A 190 -2.73 -5.94 8.95
CA VAL A 190 -3.40 -5.23 10.05
C VAL A 190 -3.20 -6.00 11.35
N ASP A 191 -3.45 -7.30 11.35
CA ASP A 191 -3.34 -8.15 12.52
C ASP A 191 -1.89 -8.27 13.00
N LEU A 192 -0.94 -8.42 12.07
CA LEU A 192 0.50 -8.40 12.39
C LEU A 192 0.91 -7.10 13.10
N LEU A 193 0.54 -5.94 12.56
CA LEU A 193 0.92 -4.66 13.15
C LEU A 193 0.25 -4.45 14.52
N ARG A 194 -0.99 -4.89 14.69
CA ARG A 194 -1.68 -4.85 15.98
C ARG A 194 -1.01 -5.75 17.01
N GLN A 195 -0.58 -6.96 16.63
CA GLN A 195 0.20 -7.87 17.49
C GLN A 195 1.55 -7.27 17.88
N GLN A 196 2.19 -6.48 17.00
CA GLN A 196 3.40 -5.74 17.34
C GLN A 196 3.14 -4.51 18.23
N GLY A 197 1.86 -4.24 18.57
CA GLY A 197 1.45 -3.14 19.46
C GLY A 197 1.37 -1.78 18.77
N ILE A 198 1.10 -1.75 17.49
CA ILE A 198 0.74 -0.55 16.74
C ILE A 198 -0.78 -0.35 16.87
N GLN A 199 -1.21 0.81 17.36
CA GLN A 199 -2.57 1.01 17.86
C GLN A 199 -3.58 1.49 16.80
N ARG A 200 -3.15 2.39 15.92
CA ARG A 200 -4.02 3.04 14.92
C ARG A 200 -3.75 2.44 13.55
N VAL A 201 -4.26 1.23 13.36
CA VAL A 201 -4.05 0.46 12.13
C VAL A 201 -5.39 0.16 11.49
N ASP A 202 -5.48 0.41 10.19
CA ASP A 202 -6.67 0.11 9.39
C ASP A 202 -6.30 -0.47 8.02
N LEU A 203 -7.29 -1.06 7.35
CA LEU A 203 -7.15 -1.67 6.05
C LEU A 203 -7.46 -0.65 4.95
N TRP A 204 -6.49 -0.34 4.11
CA TRP A 204 -6.70 0.37 2.87
C TRP A 204 -6.87 -0.62 1.72
N GLN A 205 -8.08 -0.68 1.18
CA GLN A 205 -8.46 -1.63 0.14
C GLN A 205 -7.55 -1.53 -1.10
N ARG A 206 -7.46 -2.64 -1.80
CA ARG A 206 -6.74 -2.77 -3.07
C ARG A 206 -7.59 -2.23 -4.21
N GLY A 207 -6.95 -2.03 -5.36
CA GLY A 207 -7.67 -1.70 -6.59
C GLY A 207 -7.08 -2.46 -7.78
N VAL A 208 -7.89 -2.62 -8.81
CA VAL A 208 -7.50 -3.16 -10.11
C VAL A 208 -8.17 -2.34 -11.22
N ASP A 209 -7.51 -2.27 -12.36
CA ASP A 209 -8.06 -1.65 -13.57
C ASP A 209 -8.89 -2.68 -14.36
N ILE A 210 -10.20 -2.71 -14.08
CA ILE A 210 -11.14 -3.67 -14.69
C ILE A 210 -11.44 -3.39 -16.16
N GLU A 211 -11.06 -2.23 -16.70
CA GLU A 211 -11.22 -1.88 -18.12
C GLU A 211 -10.04 -2.41 -18.93
N THR A 212 -8.83 -2.25 -18.42
CA THR A 212 -7.62 -2.80 -19.02
C THR A 212 -7.61 -4.32 -18.90
N PHE A 213 -7.83 -4.85 -17.70
CA PHE A 213 -7.88 -6.29 -17.42
C PHE A 213 -9.32 -6.79 -17.54
N HIS A 214 -9.61 -7.42 -18.69
CA HIS A 214 -10.96 -7.87 -19.04
C HIS A 214 -10.92 -9.20 -19.80
N PRO A 215 -11.89 -10.11 -19.63
CA PRO A 215 -11.94 -11.39 -20.36
C PRO A 215 -11.92 -11.25 -21.89
N ASP A 216 -12.48 -10.16 -22.43
CA ASP A 216 -12.53 -9.90 -23.88
C ASP A 216 -11.15 -9.57 -24.49
N ARG A 217 -10.11 -9.44 -23.65
CA ARG A 217 -8.72 -9.30 -24.10
C ARG A 217 -8.10 -10.64 -24.52
N ALA A 218 -8.80 -11.75 -24.36
CA ALA A 218 -8.31 -13.06 -24.80
C ALA A 218 -8.02 -13.04 -26.31
N SER A 219 -6.86 -13.57 -26.69
CA SER A 219 -6.40 -13.60 -28.07
C SER A 219 -5.76 -14.95 -28.40
N ARG A 220 -6.21 -15.53 -29.52
CA ARG A 220 -5.61 -16.79 -30.03
C ARG A 220 -4.15 -16.60 -30.42
N GLU A 221 -3.79 -15.41 -30.92
CA GLU A 221 -2.42 -15.07 -31.28
C GLU A 221 -1.53 -14.99 -30.02
N THR A 222 -1.98 -14.29 -28.98
CA THR A 222 -1.29 -14.24 -27.68
C THR A 222 -1.14 -15.63 -27.09
N ARG A 223 -2.21 -16.45 -27.12
CA ARG A 223 -2.15 -17.83 -26.65
C ARG A 223 -1.15 -18.67 -27.46
N ALA A 224 -1.15 -18.59 -28.79
CA ALA A 224 -0.20 -19.30 -29.65
C ALA A 224 1.26 -18.89 -29.34
N ARG A 225 1.52 -17.60 -29.11
CA ARG A 225 2.84 -17.10 -28.70
C ARG A 225 3.27 -17.68 -27.35
N LEU A 226 2.39 -17.60 -26.34
CA LEU A 226 2.71 -18.08 -24.98
C LEU A 226 2.81 -19.60 -24.89
N THR A 227 2.22 -20.33 -25.84
CA THR A 227 2.30 -21.80 -25.93
C THR A 227 3.27 -22.27 -27.01
N GLU A 228 4.11 -21.40 -27.56
CA GLU A 228 5.12 -21.73 -28.58
C GLU A 228 4.52 -22.50 -29.80
N GLY A 229 3.38 -22.00 -30.28
CA GLY A 229 2.71 -22.56 -31.44
C GLY A 229 1.70 -23.70 -31.15
N HIS A 230 1.40 -23.98 -29.88
CA HIS A 230 0.46 -25.01 -29.45
C HIS A 230 -0.76 -24.42 -28.70
N PRO A 231 -1.62 -23.61 -29.34
CA PRO A 231 -2.71 -22.91 -28.65
C PRO A 231 -3.78 -23.84 -28.07
N GLU A 232 -3.82 -25.10 -28.45
CA GLU A 232 -4.75 -26.12 -27.93
C GLU A 232 -4.29 -26.70 -26.58
N ASP A 233 -3.00 -26.60 -26.25
CA ASP A 233 -2.48 -27.04 -24.96
C ASP A 233 -3.03 -26.14 -23.82
N LYS A 234 -3.19 -26.71 -22.63
CA LYS A 234 -3.56 -25.96 -21.45
C LYS A 234 -2.43 -25.00 -21.04
N LEU A 235 -2.77 -23.76 -20.78
CA LEU A 235 -1.82 -22.69 -20.47
C LEU A 235 -1.93 -22.24 -19.02
N ILE A 236 -0.85 -22.45 -18.26
CA ILE A 236 -0.64 -21.83 -16.96
C ILE A 236 0.25 -20.59 -17.15
N VAL A 237 -0.09 -19.49 -16.50
CA VAL A 237 0.77 -18.29 -16.50
C VAL A 237 1.21 -17.94 -15.09
N TYR A 238 2.45 -17.53 -14.95
CA TYR A 238 2.96 -16.74 -13.85
C TYR A 238 3.30 -15.35 -14.38
N ILE A 239 2.88 -14.31 -13.67
CA ILE A 239 3.14 -12.93 -14.07
C ILE A 239 3.66 -12.18 -12.84
N GLY A 240 4.84 -11.60 -12.98
CA GLY A 240 5.46 -10.88 -11.88
C GLY A 240 6.98 -10.82 -11.96
N ARG A 241 7.60 -10.28 -10.92
CA ARG A 241 9.05 -10.23 -10.80
C ARG A 241 9.63 -11.64 -10.67
N LEU A 242 10.65 -11.94 -11.47
CA LEU A 242 11.37 -13.21 -11.39
C LEU A 242 12.45 -13.11 -10.30
N SER A 243 12.06 -13.43 -9.06
CA SER A 243 12.93 -13.35 -7.89
C SER A 243 12.70 -14.57 -6.99
N ALA A 244 13.74 -14.96 -6.24
CA ALA A 244 13.76 -16.23 -5.51
C ALA A 244 12.67 -16.35 -4.43
N GLU A 245 12.29 -15.23 -3.79
CA GLU A 245 11.22 -15.21 -2.80
C GLU A 245 9.81 -15.50 -3.36
N LYS A 246 9.68 -15.53 -4.70
CA LYS A 246 8.42 -15.84 -5.38
C LYS A 246 8.17 -17.34 -5.51
N GLY A 247 9.19 -18.17 -5.35
CA GLY A 247 9.05 -19.64 -5.34
C GLY A 247 8.53 -20.23 -6.66
N ILE A 248 8.90 -19.63 -7.79
CA ILE A 248 8.38 -19.95 -9.13
C ILE A 248 8.75 -21.38 -9.52
N GLU A 249 9.84 -21.89 -8.97
CA GLU A 249 10.35 -23.26 -9.18
C GLU A 249 9.27 -24.33 -8.91
N ALA A 250 8.32 -24.05 -8.02
CA ALA A 250 7.21 -24.94 -7.70
C ALA A 250 6.35 -25.34 -8.91
N ALA A 251 6.34 -24.50 -9.95
CA ALA A 251 5.58 -24.78 -11.18
C ALA A 251 6.12 -25.97 -11.97
N LEU A 252 7.39 -26.35 -11.79
CA LEU A 252 7.96 -27.51 -12.49
C LEU A 252 7.24 -28.81 -12.12
N LEU A 253 6.92 -29.00 -10.84
CA LEU A 253 6.15 -30.18 -10.39
C LEU A 253 4.78 -30.27 -11.05
N ILE A 254 4.14 -29.14 -11.35
CA ILE A 254 2.85 -29.11 -12.04
C ILE A 254 3.04 -29.56 -13.48
N LEU A 255 4.09 -29.09 -14.17
CA LEU A 255 4.40 -29.50 -15.56
C LEU A 255 4.73 -31.01 -15.69
N GLU A 256 5.42 -31.56 -14.71
CA GLU A 256 5.80 -32.97 -14.65
C GLU A 256 4.59 -33.88 -14.36
N ALA A 257 3.70 -33.42 -13.47
CA ALA A 257 2.56 -34.20 -13.01
C ALA A 257 1.38 -34.19 -14.00
N ILE A 258 1.26 -33.14 -14.85
CA ILE A 258 0.11 -32.98 -15.73
C ILE A 258 0.57 -32.91 -17.20
N PRO A 259 0.41 -34.01 -17.97
CA PRO A 259 0.75 -34.02 -19.40
C PRO A 259 -0.09 -33.02 -20.22
N GLY A 260 0.48 -32.46 -21.27
CA GLY A 260 -0.23 -31.56 -22.19
C GLY A 260 -0.49 -30.16 -21.69
N ILE A 261 0.21 -29.72 -20.62
CA ILE A 261 0.17 -28.31 -20.16
C ILE A 261 1.46 -27.59 -20.53
N ARG A 262 1.34 -26.26 -20.60
CA ARG A 262 2.44 -25.33 -20.82
C ARG A 262 2.46 -24.25 -19.76
N LEU A 263 3.64 -23.74 -19.47
CA LEU A 263 3.84 -22.62 -18.55
C LEU A 263 4.39 -21.42 -19.33
N ALA A 264 3.82 -20.25 -19.13
CA ALA A 264 4.44 -19.00 -19.55
C ALA A 264 4.84 -18.15 -18.33
N LEU A 265 6.11 -17.80 -18.26
CA LEU A 265 6.68 -16.92 -17.24
C LEU A 265 6.80 -15.51 -17.82
N ILE A 266 5.98 -14.59 -17.32
CA ILE A 266 5.87 -13.22 -17.82
C ILE A 266 6.43 -12.28 -16.77
N GLY A 267 7.48 -11.57 -17.13
CA GLY A 267 8.21 -10.68 -16.25
C GLY A 267 9.71 -10.83 -16.40
N ASP A 268 10.45 -10.11 -15.54
CA ASP A 268 11.91 -10.18 -15.48
C ASP A 268 12.38 -10.04 -14.04
N GLY A 269 13.66 -10.33 -13.78
CA GLY A 269 14.23 -10.19 -12.47
C GLY A 269 15.53 -10.95 -12.25
N PRO A 270 16.18 -10.76 -11.10
CA PRO A 270 17.52 -11.29 -10.83
C PRO A 270 17.59 -12.82 -10.80
N HIS A 271 16.46 -13.50 -10.72
CA HIS A 271 16.39 -14.97 -10.66
C HIS A 271 16.15 -15.63 -12.03
N ARG A 272 16.00 -14.83 -13.09
CA ARG A 272 15.63 -15.31 -14.44
C ARG A 272 16.59 -16.39 -14.94
N ALA A 273 17.90 -16.14 -14.90
CA ALA A 273 18.88 -17.11 -15.42
C ALA A 273 18.82 -18.48 -14.70
N LYS A 274 18.56 -18.48 -13.37
CA LYS A 274 18.40 -19.70 -12.60
C LYS A 274 17.08 -20.42 -12.96
N LEU A 275 16.01 -19.67 -13.20
CA LEU A 275 14.73 -20.24 -13.65
C LEU A 275 14.85 -20.84 -15.05
N GLU A 276 15.52 -20.17 -15.99
CA GLU A 276 15.79 -20.72 -17.33
C GLU A 276 16.56 -22.05 -17.25
N GLN A 277 17.54 -22.13 -16.34
CA GLN A 277 18.26 -23.40 -16.09
C GLN A 277 17.35 -24.45 -15.41
N HIS A 278 16.51 -24.06 -14.44
CA HIS A 278 15.63 -24.95 -13.70
C HIS A 278 14.54 -25.57 -14.59
N PHE A 279 13.99 -24.78 -15.52
CA PHE A 279 12.96 -25.19 -16.46
C PHE A 279 13.52 -25.73 -17.80
N ALA A 280 14.84 -25.89 -17.91
CA ALA A 280 15.45 -26.39 -19.16
C ALA A 280 14.87 -27.75 -19.56
N GLY A 281 14.43 -27.86 -20.84
CA GLY A 281 13.80 -29.08 -21.39
C GLY A 281 12.33 -29.27 -21.00
N SER A 282 11.75 -28.37 -20.18
CA SER A 282 10.31 -28.35 -19.89
C SER A 282 9.52 -27.53 -20.92
N ARG A 283 8.19 -27.62 -20.89
CA ARG A 283 7.30 -26.82 -21.75
C ARG A 283 7.06 -25.42 -21.18
N THR A 284 8.15 -24.68 -20.97
CA THR A 284 8.11 -23.35 -20.35
C THR A 284 8.59 -22.26 -21.29
N HIS A 285 7.74 -21.26 -21.53
CA HIS A 285 8.05 -20.07 -22.31
C HIS A 285 8.38 -18.88 -21.41
N PHE A 286 9.52 -18.23 -21.66
CA PHE A 286 9.92 -16.99 -20.96
C PHE A 286 9.59 -15.78 -21.84
N ALA A 287 8.40 -15.18 -21.63
CA ALA A 287 7.88 -14.10 -22.46
C ALA A 287 8.54 -12.74 -22.21
N GLY A 288 9.36 -12.62 -21.15
CA GLY A 288 9.95 -11.33 -20.76
C GLY A 288 8.92 -10.37 -20.15
N TYR A 289 9.30 -9.10 -20.06
CA TYR A 289 8.45 -8.07 -19.47
C TYR A 289 7.39 -7.58 -20.46
N LEU A 290 6.10 -7.76 -20.14
CA LEU A 290 4.95 -7.28 -20.89
C LEU A 290 4.22 -6.17 -20.13
N LYS A 291 3.49 -5.30 -20.87
CA LYS A 291 2.70 -4.19 -20.30
C LYS A 291 1.48 -3.88 -21.15
N GLY A 292 0.55 -3.12 -20.57
CA GLY A 292 -0.64 -2.64 -21.28
C GLY A 292 -1.49 -3.76 -21.85
N ALA A 293 -1.87 -3.63 -23.13
CA ALA A 293 -2.76 -4.57 -23.82
C ALA A 293 -2.17 -5.98 -23.94
N GLU A 294 -0.85 -6.11 -24.14
CA GLU A 294 -0.20 -7.43 -24.22
C GLU A 294 -0.24 -8.18 -22.90
N LEU A 295 -0.01 -7.47 -21.78
CA LEU A 295 -0.11 -8.02 -20.44
C LEU A 295 -1.56 -8.46 -20.15
N ALA A 296 -2.55 -7.62 -20.46
CA ALA A 296 -3.96 -7.92 -20.25
C ALA A 296 -4.40 -9.13 -21.11
N SER A 297 -3.95 -9.20 -22.36
CA SER A 297 -4.22 -10.33 -23.24
C SER A 297 -3.59 -11.62 -22.72
N SER A 298 -2.41 -11.55 -22.09
CA SER A 298 -1.72 -12.70 -21.53
C SER A 298 -2.50 -13.32 -20.37
N TYR A 299 -3.05 -12.50 -19.47
CA TYR A 299 -3.96 -12.99 -18.42
C TYR A 299 -5.20 -13.64 -19.03
N ALA A 300 -5.93 -12.91 -19.88
CA ALA A 300 -7.22 -13.35 -20.41
C ALA A 300 -7.12 -14.62 -21.27
N SER A 301 -5.96 -14.86 -21.91
CA SER A 301 -5.71 -16.03 -22.75
C SER A 301 -5.26 -17.29 -21.99
N ALA A 302 -5.03 -17.19 -20.68
CA ALA A 302 -4.59 -18.29 -19.84
C ALA A 302 -5.77 -19.12 -19.29
N ASP A 303 -5.52 -20.39 -19.00
CA ASP A 303 -6.46 -21.26 -18.29
C ASP A 303 -6.35 -21.09 -16.78
N VAL A 304 -5.14 -20.91 -16.25
CA VAL A 304 -4.85 -20.74 -14.82
C VAL A 304 -3.75 -19.72 -14.62
N PHE A 305 -3.93 -18.83 -13.64
CA PHE A 305 -2.87 -18.01 -13.10
C PHE A 305 -2.30 -18.67 -11.84
N PHE A 306 -1.01 -18.97 -11.84
CA PHE A 306 -0.33 -19.62 -10.72
C PHE A 306 0.49 -18.64 -9.90
N MET A 307 0.24 -18.57 -8.59
CA MET A 307 0.90 -17.66 -7.66
C MET A 307 1.51 -18.39 -6.47
N PRO A 308 2.74 -18.92 -6.59
CA PRO A 308 3.40 -19.66 -5.52
C PRO A 308 4.00 -18.79 -4.40
N SER A 309 3.98 -17.48 -4.53
CA SER A 309 4.61 -16.57 -3.58
C SER A 309 3.98 -16.64 -2.19
N ARG A 310 4.82 -16.84 -1.16
CA ARG A 310 4.40 -16.85 0.26
C ARG A 310 4.59 -15.51 0.96
N THR A 311 5.16 -14.52 0.27
CA THR A 311 5.48 -13.19 0.82
C THR A 311 4.64 -12.09 0.20
N GLU A 312 3.59 -12.44 -0.56
CA GLU A 312 2.74 -11.46 -1.23
C GLU A 312 1.91 -10.69 -0.21
N THR A 313 1.94 -9.35 -0.30
CA THR A 313 1.18 -8.47 0.60
C THR A 313 0.00 -7.80 -0.09
N LEU A 314 0.21 -7.33 -1.32
CA LEU A 314 -0.78 -6.55 -2.06
C LEU A 314 -1.55 -7.40 -3.08
N GLY A 315 -0.87 -8.30 -3.79
CA GLY A 315 -1.47 -9.24 -4.72
C GLY A 315 -2.13 -8.61 -5.93
N LEU A 316 -1.61 -7.51 -6.47
CA LEU A 316 -2.19 -6.84 -7.65
C LEU A 316 -2.31 -7.78 -8.84
N VAL A 317 -1.29 -8.58 -9.11
CA VAL A 317 -1.27 -9.55 -10.22
C VAL A 317 -2.37 -10.60 -10.10
N VAL A 318 -2.78 -10.95 -8.87
CA VAL A 318 -3.91 -11.85 -8.61
C VAL A 318 -5.23 -11.17 -8.96
N LEU A 319 -5.41 -9.90 -8.57
CA LEU A 319 -6.58 -9.12 -8.93
C LEU A 319 -6.66 -8.87 -10.44
N GLU A 320 -5.53 -8.66 -11.11
CA GLU A 320 -5.43 -8.53 -12.57
C GLU A 320 -5.85 -9.82 -13.28
N ALA A 321 -5.42 -11.00 -12.78
CA ALA A 321 -5.85 -12.29 -13.25
C ALA A 321 -7.37 -12.48 -13.09
N MET A 322 -7.89 -12.23 -11.88
CA MET A 322 -9.33 -12.31 -11.57
C MET A 322 -10.15 -11.36 -12.44
N ALA A 323 -9.69 -10.12 -12.63
CA ALA A 323 -10.33 -9.12 -13.48
C ALA A 323 -10.35 -9.57 -14.97
N SER A 324 -9.32 -10.27 -15.41
CA SER A 324 -9.26 -10.90 -16.73
C SER A 324 -10.08 -12.20 -16.85
N GLY A 325 -10.80 -12.57 -15.78
CA GLY A 325 -11.56 -13.80 -15.72
C GLY A 325 -10.68 -15.05 -15.72
N THR A 326 -9.45 -14.98 -15.21
CA THR A 326 -8.53 -16.13 -15.16
C THR A 326 -8.52 -16.67 -13.75
N PRO A 327 -8.91 -17.93 -13.52
CA PRO A 327 -8.89 -18.56 -12.21
C PRO A 327 -7.48 -18.61 -11.63
N VAL A 328 -7.39 -18.46 -10.32
CA VAL A 328 -6.14 -18.37 -9.60
C VAL A 328 -5.88 -19.66 -8.82
N VAL A 329 -4.65 -20.18 -8.88
CA VAL A 329 -4.15 -21.14 -7.89
C VAL A 329 -3.00 -20.48 -7.15
N ALA A 330 -3.15 -20.27 -5.83
CA ALA A 330 -2.22 -19.48 -5.04
C ALA A 330 -1.84 -20.17 -3.73
N ALA A 331 -0.64 -19.87 -3.22
CA ALA A 331 -0.24 -20.29 -1.88
C ALA A 331 -1.16 -19.64 -0.82
N ALA A 332 -1.62 -20.41 0.16
CA ALA A 332 -2.50 -19.95 1.23
C ALA A 332 -1.73 -19.15 2.29
N GLU A 333 -0.98 -18.11 1.86
CA GLU A 333 -0.16 -17.27 2.74
C GLU A 333 -0.22 -15.78 2.38
N GLY A 334 0.14 -14.95 3.35
CA GLY A 334 0.24 -13.50 3.18
C GLY A 334 -1.10 -12.85 2.82
N GLY A 335 -1.06 -11.85 1.95
CA GLY A 335 -2.25 -11.15 1.49
C GLY A 335 -3.11 -11.89 0.47
N LEU A 336 -2.68 -13.08 0.03
CA LEU A 336 -3.43 -13.88 -0.97
C LEU A 336 -4.71 -14.45 -0.39
N VAL A 337 -4.71 -14.82 0.88
CA VAL A 337 -5.88 -15.34 1.60
C VAL A 337 -7.01 -14.31 1.76
N ASP A 338 -6.70 -13.02 1.61
CA ASP A 338 -7.69 -11.94 1.64
C ASP A 338 -8.30 -11.67 0.26
N ILE A 339 -7.70 -12.21 -0.81
CA ILE A 339 -8.10 -11.95 -2.19
C ILE A 339 -8.85 -13.14 -2.77
N VAL A 340 -8.26 -14.33 -2.64
CA VAL A 340 -8.79 -15.56 -3.24
C VAL A 340 -9.77 -16.20 -2.26
N ARG A 341 -11.03 -16.29 -2.67
CA ARG A 341 -12.04 -17.10 -1.97
C ARG A 341 -11.94 -18.53 -2.47
N ASP A 342 -11.35 -19.39 -1.60
CA ASP A 342 -11.07 -20.78 -1.94
C ASP A 342 -12.30 -21.55 -2.43
N GLY A 343 -12.15 -22.27 -3.55
CA GLY A 343 -13.24 -22.99 -4.21
C GLY A 343 -14.25 -22.12 -4.98
N LEU A 344 -14.17 -20.78 -4.89
CA LEU A 344 -15.11 -19.86 -5.53
C LEU A 344 -14.45 -18.97 -6.59
N THR A 345 -13.43 -18.19 -6.22
CA THR A 345 -12.74 -17.26 -7.14
C THR A 345 -11.37 -17.75 -7.56
N GLY A 346 -10.91 -18.85 -6.98
CA GLY A 346 -9.64 -19.51 -7.20
C GLY A 346 -9.49 -20.65 -6.21
N HIS A 347 -8.33 -21.30 -6.22
CA HIS A 347 -7.95 -22.29 -5.22
C HIS A 347 -6.74 -21.83 -4.41
N LEU A 348 -6.79 -22.07 -3.11
CA LEU A 348 -5.67 -21.88 -2.20
C LEU A 348 -5.06 -23.23 -1.86
N TYR A 349 -3.76 -23.40 -2.07
CA TYR A 349 -3.06 -24.61 -1.65
C TYR A 349 -2.27 -24.37 -0.38
N TYR A 350 -2.29 -25.37 0.50
CA TYR A 350 -1.61 -25.36 1.80
C TYR A 350 -0.42 -26.32 1.77
N GLY A 351 0.70 -25.95 2.37
CA GLY A 351 1.87 -26.82 2.41
C GLY A 351 2.84 -26.61 1.25
N ASP A 352 3.22 -27.69 0.58
CA ASP A 352 4.23 -27.70 -0.46
C ASP A 352 3.65 -27.57 -1.90
N ALA A 353 4.54 -27.61 -2.90
CA ALA A 353 4.17 -27.53 -4.30
C ALA A 353 3.32 -28.73 -4.80
N ALA A 354 3.39 -29.88 -4.14
CA ALA A 354 2.59 -31.05 -4.52
C ALA A 354 1.09 -30.79 -4.29
N ALA A 355 0.74 -30.01 -3.25
CA ALA A 355 -0.64 -29.60 -3.03
C ALA A 355 -1.18 -28.72 -4.18
N ALA A 356 -0.32 -27.88 -4.78
CA ALA A 356 -0.73 -27.06 -5.92
C ALA A 356 -1.11 -27.87 -7.16
N VAL A 357 -0.49 -29.03 -7.37
CA VAL A 357 -0.81 -29.94 -8.49
C VAL A 357 -2.28 -30.35 -8.45
N ALA A 358 -2.76 -30.77 -7.28
CA ALA A 358 -4.16 -31.20 -7.13
C ALA A 358 -5.14 -30.05 -7.42
N GLU A 359 -4.84 -28.84 -6.98
CA GLU A 359 -5.71 -27.68 -7.20
C GLU A 359 -5.72 -27.24 -8.68
N VAL A 360 -4.57 -27.30 -9.36
CA VAL A 360 -4.51 -27.06 -10.81
C VAL A 360 -5.29 -28.12 -11.59
N GLN A 361 -5.19 -29.40 -11.20
CA GLN A 361 -5.94 -30.48 -11.83
C GLN A 361 -7.45 -30.29 -11.73
N LYS A 362 -7.96 -29.92 -10.55
CA LYS A 362 -9.39 -29.61 -10.34
C LYS A 362 -9.91 -28.57 -11.33
N LEU A 363 -9.13 -27.55 -11.60
CA LEU A 363 -9.50 -26.49 -12.55
C LEU A 363 -9.42 -26.95 -14.01
N LEU A 364 -8.36 -27.62 -14.39
CA LEU A 364 -8.11 -27.93 -15.79
C LEU A 364 -9.00 -29.06 -16.34
N PHE A 365 -9.43 -29.98 -15.47
CA PHE A 365 -10.18 -31.19 -15.88
C PHE A 365 -11.67 -31.17 -15.56
N ASP A 366 -12.17 -30.06 -14.93
CA ASP A 366 -13.60 -29.76 -14.77
C ASP A 366 -13.98 -28.50 -15.52
N PRO A 367 -14.42 -28.55 -16.78
CA PRO A 367 -14.77 -27.37 -17.57
C PRO A 367 -15.93 -26.58 -16.99
N VAL A 368 -16.86 -27.23 -16.28
CA VAL A 368 -18.02 -26.57 -15.66
C VAL A 368 -17.56 -25.74 -14.47
N HIS A 369 -16.78 -26.35 -13.59
CA HIS A 369 -16.19 -25.68 -12.45
C HIS A 369 -15.27 -24.53 -12.88
N HIS A 370 -14.40 -24.76 -13.86
CA HIS A 370 -13.54 -23.73 -14.43
C HIS A 370 -14.35 -22.52 -14.94
N ALA A 371 -15.40 -22.75 -15.73
CA ALA A 371 -16.23 -21.66 -16.27
C ALA A 371 -17.00 -20.91 -15.17
N GLN A 372 -17.43 -21.59 -14.11
CA GLN A 372 -18.06 -20.95 -12.95
C GLN A 372 -17.06 -20.08 -12.21
N MET A 373 -15.86 -20.57 -11.94
CA MET A 373 -14.81 -19.87 -11.25
C MET A 373 -14.32 -18.64 -12.03
N ARG A 374 -14.18 -18.72 -13.36
CA ARG A 374 -13.89 -17.57 -14.22
C ARG A 374 -14.87 -16.41 -14.01
N ARG A 375 -16.16 -16.72 -14.01
CA ARG A 375 -17.22 -15.72 -13.79
C ARG A 375 -17.18 -15.16 -12.38
N ALA A 376 -17.02 -16.01 -11.38
CA ALA A 376 -16.95 -15.60 -9.98
C ALA A 376 -15.72 -14.73 -9.70
N ALA A 377 -14.56 -15.07 -10.25
CA ALA A 377 -13.33 -14.28 -10.13
C ALA A 377 -13.51 -12.88 -10.73
N ARG A 378 -14.07 -12.79 -11.95
CA ARG A 378 -14.37 -11.50 -12.59
C ARG A 378 -15.33 -10.66 -11.77
N PHE A 379 -16.46 -11.23 -11.36
CA PHE A 379 -17.49 -10.55 -10.56
C PHE A 379 -16.91 -9.99 -9.23
N ASP A 380 -16.06 -10.77 -8.59
CA ASP A 380 -15.41 -10.35 -7.35
C ASP A 380 -14.40 -9.20 -7.60
N ALA A 381 -13.59 -9.32 -8.67
CA ALA A 381 -12.61 -8.30 -9.03
C ALA A 381 -13.26 -6.95 -9.37
N GLU A 382 -14.47 -6.92 -9.91
CA GLU A 382 -15.23 -5.69 -10.20
C GLU A 382 -15.56 -4.87 -8.95
N GLN A 383 -15.51 -5.49 -7.77
CA GLN A 383 -15.68 -4.81 -6.50
C GLN A 383 -14.41 -4.08 -6.03
N TRP A 384 -13.26 -4.38 -6.61
CA TRP A 384 -11.94 -3.88 -6.22
C TRP A 384 -11.40 -2.83 -7.19
N THR A 385 -12.13 -1.71 -7.38
CA THR A 385 -11.67 -0.66 -8.30
C THR A 385 -10.75 0.35 -7.62
N TRP A 386 -9.82 0.93 -8.38
CA TRP A 386 -8.96 2.01 -7.88
C TRP A 386 -9.76 3.22 -7.43
N ALA A 387 -10.87 3.53 -8.10
CA ALA A 387 -11.77 4.60 -7.69
C ALA A 387 -12.34 4.38 -6.29
N ARG A 388 -12.81 3.15 -5.99
CA ARG A 388 -13.34 2.80 -4.67
C ARG A 388 -12.25 2.82 -3.60
N ALA A 389 -11.08 2.25 -3.89
CA ALA A 389 -9.94 2.25 -2.97
C ALA A 389 -9.45 3.68 -2.66
N THR A 390 -9.50 4.58 -3.65
CA THR A 390 -9.10 5.99 -3.46
C THR A 390 -10.15 6.77 -2.68
N ARG A 391 -11.44 6.54 -2.90
CA ARG A 391 -12.50 7.15 -2.07
C ARG A 391 -12.40 6.73 -0.61
N GLN A 392 -12.14 5.45 -0.33
CA GLN A 392 -11.88 5.00 1.04
C GLN A 392 -10.68 5.73 1.66
N LEU A 393 -9.60 5.94 0.89
CA LEU A 393 -8.45 6.70 1.35
C LEU A 393 -8.81 8.16 1.64
N GLU A 394 -9.59 8.78 0.79
CA GLU A 394 -10.11 10.14 1.00
C GLU A 394 -10.95 10.24 2.28
N ASP A 395 -11.81 9.25 2.54
CA ASP A 395 -12.61 9.18 3.77
C ASP A 395 -11.72 9.11 5.03
N PHE A 396 -10.62 8.34 4.98
CA PHE A 396 -9.63 8.34 6.05
C PHE A 396 -8.99 9.73 6.23
N TYR A 397 -8.62 10.40 5.14
CA TYR A 397 -8.04 11.74 5.22
C TYR A 397 -9.00 12.73 5.86
N ARG A 398 -10.23 12.77 5.42
CA ARG A 398 -11.28 13.66 5.95
C ARG A 398 -11.58 13.37 7.42
N THR A 399 -11.67 12.10 7.80
CA THR A 399 -11.88 11.67 9.18
C THR A 399 -10.76 12.15 10.09
N ILE A 400 -9.50 12.02 9.65
CA ILE A 400 -8.34 12.49 10.42
C ILE A 400 -8.35 14.01 10.56
N LEU A 401 -8.59 14.75 9.47
CA LEU A 401 -8.65 16.20 9.48
C LEU A 401 -9.75 16.72 10.39
N LYS A 402 -10.93 16.12 10.37
CA LYS A 402 -12.04 16.44 11.29
C LYS A 402 -11.65 16.18 12.74
N ARG A 403 -11.04 15.02 13.03
CA ARG A 403 -10.54 14.68 14.37
C ARG A 403 -9.50 15.68 14.86
N GLU A 404 -8.59 16.13 13.98
CA GLU A 404 -7.57 17.13 14.34
C GLU A 404 -8.20 18.44 14.80
N GLN A 405 -9.24 18.93 14.16
CA GLN A 405 -9.96 20.15 14.58
C GLN A 405 -10.62 19.98 15.95
N GLU A 406 -11.32 18.87 16.15
CA GLU A 406 -11.94 18.57 17.42
C GLU A 406 -10.91 18.47 18.55
N LEU A 407 -9.70 17.93 18.28
CA LEU A 407 -8.62 17.81 19.24
C LEU A 407 -8.06 19.15 19.67
N VAL A 408 -7.95 20.13 18.77
CA VAL A 408 -7.49 21.50 19.15
C VAL A 408 -8.36 22.06 20.28
N GLY A 409 -9.68 21.99 20.14
CA GLY A 409 -10.62 22.45 21.16
C GLY A 409 -10.58 21.61 22.45
N ARG A 410 -10.36 20.29 22.32
CA ARG A 410 -10.30 19.37 23.48
C ARG A 410 -9.00 19.52 24.27
N ILE A 411 -7.85 19.62 23.61
CA ILE A 411 -6.53 19.81 24.28
C ILE A 411 -6.51 21.13 25.04
N ALA A 412 -7.14 22.18 24.51
CA ALA A 412 -7.25 23.47 25.20
C ALA A 412 -7.94 23.35 26.57
N ARG A 413 -8.88 22.42 26.76
CA ARG A 413 -9.59 22.16 28.04
C ARG A 413 -8.71 21.47 29.09
N TYR A 414 -7.67 20.69 28.69
CA TYR A 414 -6.77 19.98 29.61
C TYR A 414 -5.60 20.84 30.11
N ARG A 415 -5.74 22.17 30.09
CA ARG A 415 -4.69 23.11 30.51
C ARG A 415 -4.60 23.35 32.01
N ALA A 416 -5.40 22.66 32.80
CA ALA A 416 -5.26 22.70 34.24
C ALA A 416 -3.86 22.18 34.66
N PRO A 417 -3.15 22.84 35.61
CA PRO A 417 -1.72 22.61 35.87
C PRO A 417 -1.36 21.24 36.49
N ARG A 418 -2.26 20.26 36.49
CA ARG A 418 -2.11 18.99 37.22
C ARG A 418 -2.34 17.73 36.38
N VAL A 419 -2.57 17.84 35.06
CA VAL A 419 -2.79 16.66 34.21
C VAL A 419 -1.52 16.30 33.46
N SER A 420 -1.03 15.07 33.60
CA SER A 420 0.16 14.60 32.89
C SER A 420 -0.08 14.45 31.39
N GLN A 421 0.99 14.53 30.58
CA GLN A 421 0.87 14.28 29.13
C GLN A 421 0.36 12.86 28.83
N GLU A 422 0.65 11.89 29.68
CA GLU A 422 0.18 10.51 29.53
C GLU A 422 -1.33 10.42 29.73
N GLU A 423 -1.85 11.05 30.77
CA GLU A 423 -3.29 11.11 31.04
C GLU A 423 -4.04 11.80 29.90
N ILE A 424 -3.51 12.90 29.35
CA ILE A 424 -4.10 13.59 28.20
C ILE A 424 -4.10 12.67 26.97
N CYS A 425 -2.98 12.00 26.67
CA CYS A 425 -2.90 11.06 25.55
C CYS A 425 -3.89 9.91 25.70
N ALA A 426 -4.02 9.34 26.89
CA ALA A 426 -4.98 8.26 27.18
C ALA A 426 -6.42 8.74 27.05
N ALA A 427 -6.77 9.86 27.66
CA ALA A 427 -8.13 10.43 27.63
C ALA A 427 -8.60 10.85 26.23
N LEU A 428 -7.68 11.30 25.40
CA LEU A 428 -7.97 11.74 24.02
C LEU A 428 -7.69 10.64 22.97
N GLN A 429 -7.14 9.51 23.36
CA GLN A 429 -6.72 8.41 22.48
C GLN A 429 -5.78 8.89 21.35
N ILE A 430 -4.82 9.75 21.69
CA ILE A 430 -3.83 10.31 20.76
C ILE A 430 -2.41 9.89 21.12
N SER A 431 -1.49 10.05 20.17
CA SER A 431 -0.07 9.84 20.44
C SER A 431 0.55 11.03 21.19
N ARG A 432 1.69 10.78 21.89
CA ARG A 432 2.48 11.88 22.43
C ARG A 432 2.99 12.83 21.32
N ALA A 433 3.22 12.32 20.11
CA ALA A 433 3.63 13.13 18.96
C ALA A 433 2.50 14.08 18.53
N THR A 434 1.28 13.58 18.42
CA THR A 434 0.07 14.37 18.15
C THR A 434 -0.13 15.44 19.22
N LEU A 435 -0.04 15.07 20.51
CA LEU A 435 -0.17 16.04 21.61
C LEU A 435 0.91 17.14 21.52
N ARG A 436 2.18 16.78 21.32
CA ARG A 436 3.28 17.75 21.20
C ARG A 436 3.11 18.66 19.99
N ARG A 437 2.60 18.13 18.87
CA ARG A 437 2.27 18.90 17.67
C ARG A 437 1.27 20.00 17.99
N HIS A 438 0.15 19.67 18.63
CA HIS A 438 -0.88 20.63 19.02
C HIS A 438 -0.40 21.65 20.07
N GLN A 439 0.36 21.21 21.06
CA GLN A 439 0.95 22.11 22.04
C GLN A 439 1.92 23.13 21.43
N ARG A 440 2.67 22.74 20.38
CA ARG A 440 3.58 23.63 19.65
C ARG A 440 2.82 24.66 18.83
N LEU A 441 1.84 24.24 18.06
CA LEU A 441 0.98 25.11 17.25
C LEU A 441 0.33 26.18 18.15
N TRP A 442 -0.15 25.76 19.29
CA TRP A 442 -0.75 26.69 20.23
C TRP A 442 0.24 27.74 20.78
N ARG A 443 1.46 27.34 21.13
CA ARG A 443 2.50 28.29 21.58
C ARG A 443 2.84 29.34 20.52
N GLN A 444 2.91 28.90 19.26
CA GLN A 444 3.18 29.78 18.13
C GLN A 444 2.05 30.81 17.94
N ALA A 445 0.79 30.38 17.99
CA ALA A 445 -0.35 31.29 17.85
C ALA A 445 -0.46 32.27 19.02
N SER A 446 -0.21 31.81 20.27
CA SER A 446 -0.20 32.66 21.44
C SER A 446 0.95 33.69 21.40
N ALA A 447 2.08 33.37 20.81
CA ALA A 447 3.18 34.31 20.62
C ALA A 447 2.88 35.36 19.54
N SER A 448 2.14 34.98 18.47
CA SER A 448 1.76 35.89 17.39
C SER A 448 0.62 36.85 17.78
N SER A 449 -0.15 36.55 18.84
CA SER A 449 -1.20 37.43 19.37
C SER A 449 -0.69 38.42 20.40
N LEU A 450 0.58 38.32 20.81
CA LEU A 450 1.26 39.20 21.78
C LEU A 450 2.29 40.11 21.09
N ALA A 451 2.53 39.96 19.79
CA ALA A 451 3.35 40.81 18.93
C ALA A 451 2.48 41.69 18.01
#